data_a6d757129e7f3109f671a9b146a3a289
#
_entry.id   a6d757129e7f3109f671a9b146a3a289
#
_cell.length_a   1.000
_cell.length_b   1.000
_cell.length_c   1.000
_cell.angle_alpha   90.00
_cell.angle_beta   90.00
_cell.angle_gamma   90.00
#
_symmetry.space_group_name_H-M   'P 1'
#
loop_
_entity.id
_entity.type
_entity.pdbx_description
1 polymer ?
#
loop_
_entity_poly.entity_id
_entity_poly.type
_entity_poly.pdbx_seq_one_letter_code
_entity_poly.pdbx_strand_id
1 'polypeptide(L)'
;MDAPRGNARRTALMNHRFRTALFRLLTLASVAFLAACAHTAPPASIPHDVAQADPRRYDDAWFDAARLGRIDILQALVDAHYPVDAKTPEGYTAIILTAYRDQPQALDYLLRAGANPCVGDRHGNTALMGALFKGESAIAKRLIDAHCPIDQTNNAGQTALAFAALFGRLDMLPALVAHGANPDHVDALGRTALQNAILQGNDAAVAALEKVGATPNADVTLKMR
;
A
#
# COMPACT_ATOMS: atom_id res chain seq x y z
N MET A 1 -67.24 53.78 -5.67
CA MET A 1 -66.13 54.46 -5.01
C MET A 1 -64.88 53.94 -5.68
N ASP A 2 -64.34 54.80 -6.52
CA ASP A 2 -63.37 54.52 -7.55
C ASP A 2 -61.94 54.38 -7.00
N ALA A 3 -61.20 53.35 -7.42
CA ALA A 3 -59.78 53.28 -7.25
C ALA A 3 -59.08 53.67 -8.58
N PRO A 4 -57.99 54.45 -8.57
CA PRO A 4 -57.37 54.95 -9.79
C PRO A 4 -56.44 53.91 -10.41
N ARG A 5 -56.71 53.61 -11.68
CA ARG A 5 -55.83 52.92 -12.59
C ARG A 5 -54.80 53.89 -13.14
N GLY A 6 -53.53 53.69 -12.86
CA GLY A 6 -52.47 54.42 -13.53
C GLY A 6 -51.12 54.23 -12.87
N ASN A 7 -50.34 53.23 -13.31
CA ASN A 7 -48.85 53.27 -13.42
C ASN A 7 -48.20 52.00 -13.83
N ALA A 8 -48.88 51.12 -14.57
CA ALA A 8 -48.29 49.80 -14.90
C ALA A 8 -47.47 49.79 -16.22
N ARG A 9 -47.34 50.86 -16.97
CA ARG A 9 -46.67 50.89 -18.28
C ARG A 9 -45.27 51.54 -18.30
N ARG A 10 -44.88 52.26 -17.26
CA ARG A 10 -43.51 52.88 -17.22
C ARG A 10 -42.43 52.03 -16.56
N THR A 11 -42.80 51.09 -15.77
CA THR A 11 -41.82 50.15 -15.11
C THR A 11 -41.37 49.00 -15.99
N ALA A 12 -42.09 48.65 -17.05
CA ALA A 12 -41.75 47.54 -17.92
C ALA A 12 -40.64 47.84 -18.95
N LEU A 13 -40.46 49.10 -19.36
CA LEU A 13 -39.44 49.49 -20.34
C LEU A 13 -38.05 49.75 -19.71
N MET A 14 -38.00 50.06 -18.42
CA MET A 14 -36.73 50.33 -17.75
C MET A 14 -36.02 49.02 -17.35
N ASN A 15 -36.75 47.93 -17.13
CA ASN A 15 -36.17 46.62 -16.79
C ASN A 15 -35.55 45.86 -17.97
N HIS A 16 -35.95 46.17 -19.20
CA HIS A 16 -35.43 45.44 -20.38
C HIS A 16 -34.01 45.92 -20.77
N ARG A 17 -33.68 47.18 -20.59
CA ARG A 17 -32.34 47.72 -20.88
C ARG A 17 -31.32 47.41 -19.80
N PHE A 18 -31.75 47.27 -18.56
CA PHE A 18 -30.85 46.82 -17.48
C PHE A 18 -30.55 45.33 -17.53
N ARG A 19 -31.50 44.48 -17.93
CA ARG A 19 -31.29 43.04 -18.06
C ARG A 19 -30.33 42.65 -19.21
N THR A 20 -30.38 43.39 -20.31
CA THR A 20 -29.47 43.14 -21.44
C THR A 20 -28.05 43.65 -21.20
N ALA A 21 -27.85 44.70 -20.40
CA ALA A 21 -26.52 45.18 -20.00
C ALA A 21 -25.86 44.23 -18.94
N LEU A 22 -26.64 43.70 -18.00
CA LEU A 22 -26.15 42.77 -16.98
C LEU A 22 -25.81 41.41 -17.57
N PHE A 23 -26.57 40.95 -18.60
CA PHE A 23 -26.28 39.68 -19.28
C PHE A 23 -25.03 39.74 -20.17
N ARG A 24 -24.70 40.91 -20.74
CA ARG A 24 -23.48 41.08 -21.52
C ARG A 24 -22.24 41.25 -20.67
N LEU A 25 -22.35 41.76 -19.44
CA LEU A 25 -21.22 41.79 -18.48
C LEU A 25 -20.94 40.45 -17.83
N LEU A 26 -21.95 39.61 -17.61
CA LEU A 26 -21.80 38.26 -17.06
C LEU A 26 -21.21 37.24 -18.08
N THR A 27 -21.48 37.44 -19.38
CA THR A 27 -20.92 36.55 -20.42
C THR A 27 -19.45 36.86 -20.74
N LEU A 28 -18.95 38.07 -20.53
CA LEU A 28 -17.54 38.43 -20.70
C LEU A 28 -16.68 38.03 -19.48
N ALA A 29 -17.28 37.98 -18.28
CA ALA A 29 -16.56 37.50 -17.08
C ALA A 29 -16.42 35.96 -17.04
N SER A 30 -17.34 35.20 -17.66
CA SER A 30 -17.30 33.74 -17.67
C SER A 30 -16.32 33.15 -18.66
N VAL A 31 -15.91 33.87 -19.70
CA VAL A 31 -14.90 33.42 -20.66
C VAL A 31 -13.46 33.63 -20.15
N ALA A 32 -13.27 34.63 -19.26
CA ALA A 32 -11.94 34.87 -18.67
C ALA A 32 -11.62 33.91 -17.50
N PHE A 33 -12.63 33.26 -16.88
CA PHE A 33 -12.41 32.34 -15.75
C PHE A 33 -12.17 30.88 -16.17
N LEU A 34 -12.47 30.50 -17.43
CA LEU A 34 -12.24 29.16 -17.96
C LEU A 34 -10.84 28.97 -18.56
N ALA A 35 -10.07 30.04 -18.71
CA ALA A 35 -8.69 29.96 -19.22
C ALA A 35 -7.62 29.85 -18.12
N ALA A 36 -7.99 29.94 -16.82
CA ALA A 36 -7.03 29.96 -15.71
C ALA A 36 -6.85 28.60 -14.98
N CYS A 37 -7.57 27.54 -15.37
CA CYS A 37 -7.50 26.25 -14.70
C CYS A 37 -6.88 25.12 -15.54
N ALA A 38 -6.15 25.42 -16.60
CA ALA A 38 -5.48 24.42 -17.44
C ALA A 38 -3.96 24.60 -17.47
N HIS A 39 -3.34 25.01 -16.36
CA HIS A 39 -1.93 24.76 -16.13
C HIS A 39 -1.80 23.57 -15.18
N THR A 40 -2.25 22.38 -15.66
CA THR A 40 -1.60 21.16 -15.23
C THR A 40 -0.17 21.27 -15.75
N ALA A 41 0.77 21.57 -14.85
CA ALA A 41 2.18 21.45 -15.19
C ALA A 41 2.37 20.05 -15.81
N PRO A 42 3.01 19.91 -16.98
CA PRO A 42 3.32 18.60 -17.51
C PRO A 42 4.06 17.83 -16.42
N PRO A 43 3.82 16.51 -16.28
CA PRO A 43 4.61 15.71 -15.37
C PRO A 43 6.08 16.01 -15.65
N ALA A 44 6.85 16.32 -14.61
CA ALA A 44 8.26 16.66 -14.73
C ALA A 44 8.90 15.55 -15.56
N SER A 45 9.28 15.85 -16.80
CA SER A 45 9.96 14.91 -17.66
C SER A 45 11.29 14.57 -16.99
N ILE A 46 11.44 13.33 -16.53
CA ILE A 46 12.72 12.81 -16.07
C ILE A 46 13.65 12.88 -17.28
N PRO A 47 14.81 13.52 -17.16
CA PRO A 47 15.75 13.64 -18.27
C PRO A 47 16.08 12.27 -18.84
N HIS A 48 16.11 12.13 -20.18
CA HIS A 48 16.42 10.88 -20.88
C HIS A 48 17.85 10.37 -20.66
N ASP A 49 18.65 11.06 -19.84
CA ASP A 49 20.04 10.73 -19.52
C ASP A 49 20.23 9.88 -18.27
N VAL A 50 19.18 9.15 -17.86
CA VAL A 50 19.20 8.30 -16.66
C VAL A 50 20.16 7.11 -16.82
N ALA A 51 20.45 6.68 -18.04
CA ALA A 51 21.33 5.54 -18.32
C ALA A 51 22.81 5.78 -17.95
N GLN A 52 23.24 7.06 -17.78
CA GLN A 52 24.61 7.43 -17.40
C GLN A 52 24.72 8.10 -16.02
N ALA A 53 23.60 8.45 -15.39
CA ALA A 53 23.59 9.02 -14.05
C ALA A 53 23.67 7.91 -12.99
N ASP A 54 24.34 8.17 -11.86
CA ASP A 54 24.30 7.26 -10.70
C ASP A 54 22.82 7.00 -10.36
N PRO A 55 22.32 5.75 -10.51
CA PRO A 55 20.94 5.43 -10.27
C PRO A 55 20.48 5.82 -8.85
N ARG A 56 21.41 5.86 -7.88
CA ARG A 56 21.13 6.25 -6.49
C ARG A 56 20.65 7.68 -6.31
N ARG A 57 20.87 8.57 -7.27
CA ARG A 57 20.33 9.95 -7.20
C ARG A 57 18.79 9.98 -7.18
N TYR A 58 18.12 8.90 -7.54
CA TYR A 58 16.66 8.77 -7.54
C TYR A 58 16.13 7.89 -6.42
N ASP A 59 16.99 7.37 -5.53
CA ASP A 59 16.60 6.50 -4.44
C ASP A 59 15.48 7.11 -3.58
N ASP A 60 15.63 8.37 -3.16
CA ASP A 60 14.61 9.07 -2.37
C ASP A 60 13.27 9.13 -3.11
N ALA A 61 13.29 9.49 -4.39
CA ALA A 61 12.07 9.58 -5.20
C ALA A 61 11.40 8.20 -5.38
N TRP A 62 12.20 7.15 -5.57
CA TRP A 62 11.72 5.77 -5.72
C TRP A 62 11.05 5.27 -4.45
N PHE A 63 11.75 5.36 -3.32
CA PHE A 63 11.24 4.84 -2.06
C PHE A 63 10.09 5.68 -1.50
N ASP A 64 10.09 6.99 -1.69
CA ASP A 64 8.97 7.85 -1.29
C ASP A 64 7.74 7.60 -2.18
N ALA A 65 7.93 7.39 -3.47
CA ALA A 65 6.84 7.00 -4.37
C ALA A 65 6.19 5.67 -3.92
N ALA A 66 6.99 4.68 -3.51
CA ALA A 66 6.48 3.42 -2.96
C ALA A 66 5.72 3.63 -1.64
N ARG A 67 6.23 4.45 -0.72
CA ARG A 67 5.57 4.77 0.56
C ARG A 67 4.25 5.50 0.38
N LEU A 68 4.14 6.35 -0.64
CA LEU A 68 2.99 7.22 -0.90
C LEU A 68 2.03 6.66 -1.96
N GLY A 69 2.36 5.50 -2.56
CA GLY A 69 1.55 4.90 -3.63
C GLY A 69 1.55 5.69 -4.94
N ARG A 70 2.60 6.49 -5.21
CA ARG A 70 2.73 7.32 -6.42
C ARG A 70 3.17 6.48 -7.62
N ILE A 71 2.19 5.80 -8.22
CA ILE A 71 2.39 4.91 -9.38
C ILE A 71 2.98 5.68 -10.57
N ASP A 72 2.59 6.93 -10.77
CA ASP A 72 3.11 7.80 -11.82
C ASP A 72 4.63 7.97 -11.74
N ILE A 73 5.17 8.17 -10.53
CA ILE A 73 6.62 8.29 -10.31
C ILE A 73 7.30 6.93 -10.44
N LEU A 74 6.70 5.87 -9.85
CA LEU A 74 7.24 4.51 -9.98
C LEU A 74 7.35 4.10 -11.45
N GLN A 75 6.31 4.36 -12.25
CA GLN A 75 6.30 4.06 -13.67
C GLN A 75 7.39 4.83 -14.42
N ALA A 76 7.48 6.14 -14.21
CA ALA A 76 8.50 6.96 -14.88
C ALA A 76 9.93 6.47 -14.58
N LEU A 77 10.19 6.00 -13.36
CA LEU A 77 11.49 5.46 -12.96
C LEU A 77 11.74 4.07 -13.55
N VAL A 78 10.73 3.20 -13.61
CA VAL A 78 10.84 1.89 -14.27
C VAL A 78 11.10 2.07 -15.77
N ASP A 79 10.39 2.98 -16.44
CA ASP A 79 10.59 3.31 -17.87
C ASP A 79 11.99 3.87 -18.12
N ALA A 80 12.56 4.56 -17.14
CA ALA A 80 13.95 5.03 -17.14
C ALA A 80 14.98 3.97 -16.69
N HIS A 81 14.58 2.71 -16.59
CA HIS A 81 15.42 1.56 -16.20
C HIS A 81 16.02 1.65 -14.78
N TYR A 82 15.34 2.34 -13.86
CA TYR A 82 15.72 2.30 -12.46
C TYR A 82 15.58 0.87 -11.92
N PRO A 83 16.55 0.36 -11.10
CA PRO A 83 16.50 -0.99 -10.57
C PRO A 83 15.27 -1.19 -9.66
N VAL A 84 14.33 -2.03 -10.11
CA VAL A 84 13.04 -2.24 -9.44
C VAL A 84 13.18 -2.82 -8.03
N ASP A 85 14.23 -3.63 -7.80
CA ASP A 85 14.57 -4.24 -6.52
C ASP A 85 15.67 -3.47 -5.74
N ALA A 86 15.86 -2.19 -6.06
CA ALA A 86 16.76 -1.33 -5.29
C ALA A 86 16.38 -1.37 -3.80
N LYS A 87 17.40 -1.27 -2.93
CA LYS A 87 17.24 -1.37 -1.47
C LYS A 87 17.68 -0.08 -0.78
N THR A 88 16.93 0.31 0.24
CA THR A 88 17.38 1.32 1.20
C THR A 88 18.59 0.79 2.00
N PRO A 89 19.31 1.64 2.76
CA PRO A 89 20.34 1.19 3.68
C PRO A 89 19.86 0.14 4.69
N GLU A 90 18.57 0.13 5.06
CA GLU A 90 17.94 -0.86 5.95
C GLU A 90 17.52 -2.14 5.22
N GLY A 91 17.71 -2.19 3.91
CA GLY A 91 17.36 -3.34 3.07
C GLY A 91 15.93 -3.36 2.57
N TYR A 92 15.13 -2.31 2.78
CA TYR A 92 13.76 -2.26 2.27
C TYR A 92 13.75 -2.09 0.75
N THR A 93 12.99 -2.94 0.07
CA THR A 93 12.62 -2.75 -1.33
C THR A 93 11.33 -1.92 -1.45
N ALA A 94 11.01 -1.43 -2.66
CA ALA A 94 9.74 -0.75 -2.91
C ALA A 94 8.52 -1.61 -2.54
N ILE A 95 8.55 -2.92 -2.83
CA ILE A 95 7.48 -3.86 -2.45
C ILE A 95 7.29 -3.93 -0.92
N ILE A 96 8.37 -4.01 -0.15
CA ILE A 96 8.28 -4.00 1.31
C ILE A 96 7.65 -2.68 1.79
N LEU A 97 8.06 -1.55 1.23
CA LEU A 97 7.53 -0.24 1.62
C LEU A 97 6.05 -0.08 1.28
N THR A 98 5.58 -0.56 0.12
CA THR A 98 4.15 -0.55 -0.23
C THR A 98 3.34 -1.41 0.74
N ALA A 99 3.87 -2.56 1.18
CA ALA A 99 3.23 -3.43 2.15
C ALA A 99 3.13 -2.78 3.54
N TYR A 100 4.16 -2.07 3.98
CA TYR A 100 4.15 -1.35 5.27
C TYR A 100 3.24 -0.11 5.29
N ARG A 101 2.87 0.44 4.13
CA ARG A 101 2.15 1.71 3.99
C ARG A 101 0.75 1.57 3.41
N ASP A 102 0.26 0.34 3.29
CA ASP A 102 -1.06 0.04 2.71
C ASP A 102 -1.24 0.66 1.32
N GLN A 103 -0.32 0.35 0.40
CA GLN A 103 -0.37 0.86 -0.97
C GLN A 103 -0.64 -0.28 -1.96
N PRO A 104 -1.86 -0.87 -1.98
CA PRO A 104 -2.14 -2.09 -2.73
C PRO A 104 -2.02 -1.89 -4.26
N GLN A 105 -2.38 -0.72 -4.78
CA GLN A 105 -2.27 -0.46 -6.22
C GLN A 105 -0.81 -0.32 -6.67
N ALA A 106 0.04 0.31 -5.83
CA ALA A 106 1.46 0.42 -6.09
C ALA A 106 2.16 -0.95 -5.96
N LEU A 107 1.74 -1.79 -5.00
CA LEU A 107 2.18 -3.17 -4.89
C LEU A 107 1.87 -3.94 -6.19
N ASP A 108 0.62 -3.89 -6.66
CA ASP A 108 0.19 -4.57 -7.89
C ASP A 108 0.98 -4.07 -9.11
N TYR A 109 1.26 -2.76 -9.15
CA TYR A 109 2.11 -2.19 -10.21
C TYR A 109 3.52 -2.77 -10.17
N LEU A 110 4.18 -2.75 -9.00
CA LEU A 110 5.55 -3.24 -8.81
C LEU A 110 5.67 -4.74 -9.14
N LEU A 111 4.69 -5.56 -8.73
CA LEU A 111 4.66 -6.98 -9.08
C LEU A 111 4.60 -7.18 -10.61
N ARG A 112 3.77 -6.40 -11.33
CA ARG A 112 3.72 -6.44 -12.79
C ARG A 112 4.99 -5.90 -13.45
N ALA A 113 5.69 -4.97 -12.82
CA ALA A 113 6.97 -4.43 -13.27
C ALA A 113 8.15 -5.39 -13.02
N GLY A 114 7.90 -6.57 -12.42
CA GLY A 114 8.91 -7.60 -12.19
C GLY A 114 9.66 -7.48 -10.88
N ALA A 115 9.17 -6.66 -9.93
CA ALA A 115 9.77 -6.60 -8.60
C ALA A 115 9.65 -7.96 -7.88
N ASN A 116 10.70 -8.38 -7.20
CA ASN A 116 10.76 -9.65 -6.49
C ASN A 116 10.15 -9.52 -5.08
N PRO A 117 8.95 -10.09 -4.81
CA PRO A 117 8.29 -10.01 -3.51
C PRO A 117 8.95 -10.86 -2.42
N CYS A 118 9.84 -11.78 -2.81
CA CYS A 118 10.48 -12.72 -1.89
C CYS A 118 11.74 -12.14 -1.24
N VAL A 119 12.18 -10.96 -1.66
CA VAL A 119 13.37 -10.31 -1.08
C VAL A 119 13.06 -9.81 0.33
N GLY A 120 13.91 -10.19 1.30
CA GLY A 120 13.82 -9.68 2.68
C GLY A 120 14.61 -8.38 2.90
N ASP A 121 14.22 -7.65 3.95
CA ASP A 121 14.97 -6.52 4.50
C ASP A 121 16.26 -7.00 5.21
N ARG A 122 16.96 -6.10 5.92
CA ARG A 122 18.18 -6.43 6.68
C ARG A 122 17.95 -7.51 7.75
N HIS A 123 16.72 -7.62 8.26
CA HIS A 123 16.31 -8.64 9.23
C HIS A 123 15.79 -9.93 8.55
N GLY A 124 15.77 -9.98 7.23
CA GLY A 124 15.19 -11.07 6.46
C GLY A 124 13.66 -11.02 6.36
N ASN A 125 13.01 -9.97 6.87
CA ASN A 125 11.57 -9.87 6.80
C ASN A 125 11.12 -9.56 5.37
N THR A 126 10.25 -10.40 4.82
CA THR A 126 9.65 -10.22 3.49
C THR A 126 8.51 -9.20 3.53
N ALA A 127 8.05 -8.79 2.35
CA ALA A 127 6.86 -7.93 2.23
C ALA A 127 5.61 -8.58 2.87
N LEU A 128 5.45 -9.91 2.77
CA LEU A 128 4.35 -10.64 3.43
C LEU A 128 4.43 -10.52 4.95
N MET A 129 5.61 -10.72 5.55
CA MET A 129 5.81 -10.52 6.99
C MET A 129 5.51 -9.08 7.39
N GLY A 130 5.91 -8.10 6.57
CA GLY A 130 5.61 -6.69 6.77
C GLY A 130 4.12 -6.38 6.77
N ALA A 131 3.36 -6.93 5.82
CA ALA A 131 1.91 -6.78 5.74
C ALA A 131 1.21 -7.41 6.96
N LEU A 132 1.64 -8.60 7.39
CA LEU A 132 1.12 -9.27 8.59
C LEU A 132 1.43 -8.49 9.86
N PHE A 133 2.65 -7.96 10.00
CA PHE A 133 3.01 -7.07 11.10
C PHE A 133 2.09 -5.87 11.19
N LYS A 134 1.83 -5.19 10.08
CA LYS A 134 0.98 -3.99 10.01
C LYS A 134 -0.53 -4.32 10.09
N GLY A 135 -0.94 -5.53 9.72
CA GLY A 135 -2.33 -5.95 9.68
C GLY A 135 -3.02 -5.66 8.34
N GLU A 136 -2.24 -5.47 7.30
CA GLU A 136 -2.73 -5.18 5.96
C GLU A 136 -3.17 -6.47 5.26
N SER A 137 -4.34 -7.02 5.68
CA SER A 137 -4.83 -8.33 5.22
C SER A 137 -5.05 -8.40 3.71
N ALA A 138 -5.47 -7.32 3.06
CA ALA A 138 -5.64 -7.27 1.61
C ALA A 138 -4.31 -7.42 0.86
N ILE A 139 -3.27 -6.76 1.35
CA ILE A 139 -1.90 -6.86 0.82
C ILE A 139 -1.32 -8.24 1.12
N ALA A 140 -1.49 -8.75 2.35
CA ALA A 140 -1.01 -10.06 2.73
C ALA A 140 -1.57 -11.17 1.82
N LYS A 141 -2.86 -11.15 1.49
CA LYS A 141 -3.48 -12.10 0.55
C LYS A 141 -2.81 -12.06 -0.84
N ARG A 142 -2.58 -10.86 -1.39
CA ARG A 142 -1.88 -10.71 -2.68
C ARG A 142 -0.45 -11.26 -2.66
N LEU A 143 0.24 -11.09 -1.52
CA LEU A 143 1.62 -11.57 -1.36
C LEU A 143 1.71 -13.07 -1.11
N ILE A 144 0.69 -13.69 -0.51
CA ILE A 144 0.56 -15.16 -0.43
C ILE A 144 0.47 -15.75 -1.84
N ASP A 145 -0.28 -15.12 -2.75
CA ASP A 145 -0.45 -15.56 -4.14
C ASP A 145 0.79 -15.25 -5.03
N ALA A 146 1.78 -14.52 -4.53
CA ALA A 146 2.94 -14.08 -5.31
C ALA A 146 4.03 -15.14 -5.51
N HIS A 147 3.74 -16.41 -5.23
CA HIS A 147 4.60 -17.58 -5.48
C HIS A 147 5.98 -17.56 -4.79
N CYS A 148 6.12 -16.86 -3.65
CA CYS A 148 7.29 -16.99 -2.80
C CYS A 148 7.25 -18.31 -2.01
N PRO A 149 8.41 -18.86 -1.58
CA PRO A 149 8.40 -19.95 -0.61
C PRO A 149 7.64 -19.52 0.65
N ILE A 150 6.50 -20.17 0.90
CA ILE A 150 5.58 -19.73 1.98
C ILE A 150 6.22 -19.85 3.37
N ASP A 151 7.13 -20.79 3.55
CA ASP A 151 7.91 -21.01 4.77
C ASP A 151 9.28 -20.31 4.76
N GLN A 152 9.45 -19.30 3.88
CA GLN A 152 10.64 -18.46 3.93
C GLN A 152 10.75 -17.81 5.32
N THR A 153 11.96 -17.87 5.90
CA THR A 153 12.22 -17.36 7.25
C THR A 153 12.95 -16.02 7.22
N ASN A 154 12.73 -15.23 8.26
CA ASN A 154 13.60 -14.11 8.59
C ASN A 154 14.86 -14.60 9.35
N ASN A 155 15.74 -13.66 9.77
CA ASN A 155 16.98 -13.99 10.48
C ASN A 155 16.75 -14.60 11.88
N ALA A 156 15.54 -14.48 12.43
CA ALA A 156 15.12 -15.14 13.66
C ALA A 156 14.51 -16.53 13.42
N GLY A 157 14.52 -17.04 12.18
CA GLY A 157 13.90 -18.30 11.82
C GLY A 157 12.37 -18.28 11.78
N GLN A 158 11.75 -17.12 11.83
CA GLN A 158 10.30 -16.98 11.87
C GLN A 158 9.72 -16.95 10.46
N THR A 159 8.63 -17.68 10.24
CA THR A 159 7.85 -17.71 9.00
C THR A 159 6.74 -16.66 9.01
N ALA A 160 6.07 -16.45 7.86
CA ALA A 160 4.87 -15.63 7.77
C ALA A 160 3.75 -16.13 8.69
N LEU A 161 3.60 -17.46 8.85
CA LEU A 161 2.63 -18.05 9.78
C LEU A 161 2.93 -17.66 11.23
N ALA A 162 4.19 -17.71 11.65
CA ALA A 162 4.60 -17.29 12.98
C ALA A 162 4.34 -15.79 13.20
N PHE A 163 4.55 -14.94 12.20
CA PHE A 163 4.19 -13.52 12.24
C PHE A 163 2.69 -13.30 12.38
N ALA A 164 1.88 -14.03 11.61
CA ALA A 164 0.42 -13.93 11.72
C ALA A 164 -0.09 -14.26 13.13
N ALA A 165 0.44 -15.33 13.74
CA ALA A 165 0.12 -15.70 15.11
C ALA A 165 0.60 -14.66 16.14
N LEU A 166 1.86 -14.22 16.03
CA LEU A 166 2.48 -13.26 16.94
C LEU A 166 1.78 -11.91 16.97
N PHE A 167 1.36 -11.41 15.81
CA PHE A 167 0.73 -10.10 15.67
C PHE A 167 -0.80 -10.15 15.61
N GLY A 168 -1.41 -11.31 15.95
CA GLY A 168 -2.86 -11.47 16.08
C GLY A 168 -3.62 -11.42 14.74
N ARG A 169 -2.98 -11.78 13.63
CA ARG A 169 -3.60 -11.87 12.30
C ARG A 169 -4.14 -13.29 12.09
N LEU A 170 -4.94 -13.75 13.05
CA LEU A 170 -5.37 -15.14 13.15
C LEU A 170 -6.28 -15.56 11.99
N ASP A 171 -6.97 -14.61 11.37
CA ASP A 171 -7.77 -14.79 10.16
C ASP A 171 -6.93 -15.16 8.93
N MET A 172 -5.62 -14.90 8.95
CA MET A 172 -4.71 -15.24 7.86
C MET A 172 -4.12 -16.65 7.94
N LEU A 173 -4.17 -17.29 9.13
CA LEU A 173 -3.59 -18.63 9.33
C LEU A 173 -4.15 -19.69 8.38
N PRO A 174 -5.49 -19.78 8.16
CA PRO A 174 -6.04 -20.76 7.20
C PRO A 174 -5.54 -20.55 5.76
N ALA A 175 -5.40 -19.28 5.33
CA ALA A 175 -4.90 -18.98 3.99
C ALA A 175 -3.42 -19.37 3.84
N LEU A 176 -2.58 -19.10 4.83
CA LEU A 176 -1.17 -19.49 4.83
C LEU A 176 -1.00 -21.01 4.76
N VAL A 177 -1.76 -21.76 5.58
CA VAL A 177 -1.70 -23.23 5.57
C VAL A 177 -2.27 -23.80 4.27
N ALA A 178 -3.32 -23.21 3.69
CA ALA A 178 -3.84 -23.64 2.38
C ALA A 178 -2.82 -23.46 1.25
N HIS A 179 -1.85 -22.53 1.40
CA HIS A 179 -0.73 -22.35 0.49
C HIS A 179 0.52 -23.14 0.88
N GLY A 180 0.39 -24.09 1.84
CA GLY A 180 1.43 -25.04 2.22
C GLY A 180 2.34 -24.60 3.36
N ALA A 181 1.99 -23.54 4.11
CA ALA A 181 2.78 -23.15 5.28
C ALA A 181 2.77 -24.27 6.33
N ASN A 182 3.96 -24.60 6.85
CA ASN A 182 4.11 -25.58 7.92
C ASN A 182 3.77 -24.94 9.29
N PRO A 183 2.68 -25.33 9.96
CA PRO A 183 2.30 -24.78 11.24
C PRO A 183 3.26 -25.16 12.38
N ASP A 184 4.05 -26.24 12.18
CA ASP A 184 5.01 -26.73 13.16
C ASP A 184 6.46 -26.31 12.86
N HIS A 185 6.64 -25.29 11.97
CA HIS A 185 7.97 -24.74 11.71
C HIS A 185 8.60 -24.21 13.01
N VAL A 186 9.89 -24.53 13.24
CA VAL A 186 10.63 -24.05 14.42
C VAL A 186 11.50 -22.85 14.10
N ASP A 187 11.46 -21.85 14.96
CA ASP A 187 12.29 -20.64 14.87
C ASP A 187 13.76 -20.89 15.30
N ALA A 188 14.60 -19.88 15.24
CA ALA A 188 16.01 -19.98 15.62
C ALA A 188 16.22 -20.33 17.12
N LEU A 189 15.19 -20.21 17.94
CA LEU A 189 15.20 -20.62 19.36
C LEU A 189 14.67 -22.04 19.55
N GLY A 190 14.34 -22.75 18.46
CA GLY A 190 13.80 -24.11 18.48
C GLY A 190 12.33 -24.17 18.93
N ARG A 191 11.55 -23.08 18.75
CA ARG A 191 10.15 -22.99 19.17
C ARG A 191 9.23 -22.88 17.97
N THR A 192 8.08 -23.53 18.05
CA THR A 192 7.00 -23.34 17.07
C THR A 192 6.20 -22.08 17.37
N ALA A 193 5.37 -21.63 16.40
CA ALA A 193 4.43 -20.55 16.61
C ALA A 193 3.46 -20.84 17.77
N LEU A 194 3.00 -22.09 17.90
CA LEU A 194 2.14 -22.56 18.98
C LEU A 194 2.83 -22.41 20.34
N GLN A 195 4.08 -22.84 20.47
CA GLN A 195 4.85 -22.72 21.72
C GLN A 195 5.07 -21.26 22.10
N ASN A 196 5.38 -20.40 21.14
CA ASN A 196 5.50 -18.96 21.40
C ASN A 196 4.17 -18.36 21.88
N ALA A 197 3.02 -18.77 21.32
CA ALA A 197 1.68 -18.33 21.75
C ALA A 197 1.37 -18.79 23.19
N ILE A 198 1.69 -20.03 23.54
CA ILE A 198 1.54 -20.57 24.92
C ILE A 198 2.40 -19.77 25.90
N LEU A 199 3.67 -19.53 25.59
CA LEU A 199 4.58 -18.77 26.45
C LEU A 199 4.13 -17.32 26.70
N GLN A 200 3.40 -16.74 25.73
CA GLN A 200 2.85 -15.39 25.83
C GLN A 200 1.48 -15.36 26.53
N GLY A 201 0.88 -16.52 26.84
CA GLY A 201 -0.47 -16.59 27.37
C GLY A 201 -1.54 -16.12 26.38
N ASN A 202 -1.27 -16.26 25.06
CA ASN A 202 -2.20 -15.84 24.02
C ASN A 202 -3.13 -17.01 23.61
N ASP A 203 -4.17 -17.25 24.42
CA ASP A 203 -5.11 -18.35 24.23
C ASP A 203 -5.81 -18.29 22.86
N ALA A 204 -6.08 -17.10 22.34
CA ALA A 204 -6.70 -16.94 21.03
C ALA A 204 -5.78 -17.44 19.90
N ALA A 205 -4.47 -17.11 19.97
CA ALA A 205 -3.50 -17.60 19.01
C ALA A 205 -3.28 -19.11 19.15
N VAL A 206 -3.25 -19.64 20.38
CA VAL A 206 -3.17 -21.09 20.64
C VAL A 206 -4.32 -21.82 19.95
N ALA A 207 -5.57 -21.43 20.23
CA ALA A 207 -6.76 -22.07 19.65
C ALA A 207 -6.78 -21.94 18.10
N ALA A 208 -6.34 -20.80 17.55
CA ALA A 208 -6.32 -20.61 16.11
C ALA A 208 -5.22 -21.44 15.42
N LEU A 209 -4.05 -21.60 16.05
CA LEU A 209 -2.96 -22.43 15.56
C LEU A 209 -3.30 -23.92 15.59
N GLU A 210 -3.89 -24.41 16.70
CA GLU A 210 -4.38 -25.79 16.80
C GLU A 210 -5.44 -26.09 15.73
N LYS A 211 -6.34 -25.16 15.49
CA LYS A 211 -7.38 -25.28 14.44
C LYS A 211 -6.82 -25.47 13.03
N VAL A 212 -5.65 -24.89 12.75
CA VAL A 212 -4.98 -25.04 11.45
C VAL A 212 -3.94 -26.17 11.43
N GLY A 213 -3.89 -27.00 12.48
CA GLY A 213 -3.11 -28.22 12.53
C GLY A 213 -1.75 -28.10 13.23
N ALA A 214 -1.47 -26.98 13.92
CA ALA A 214 -0.28 -26.90 14.75
C ALA A 214 -0.33 -27.93 15.89
N THR A 215 0.79 -28.62 16.12
CA THR A 215 0.89 -29.65 17.14
C THR A 215 1.83 -29.23 18.27
N PRO A 216 1.55 -29.62 19.53
CA PRO A 216 2.50 -29.45 20.62
C PRO A 216 3.77 -30.25 20.30
N ASN A 217 4.89 -29.58 20.08
CA ASN A 217 6.17 -30.25 19.86
C ASN A 217 6.68 -30.84 21.20
N ALA A 218 6.61 -32.15 21.35
CA ALA A 218 7.00 -32.86 22.58
C ALA A 218 8.48 -32.66 22.96
N ASP A 219 9.37 -32.44 21.99
CA ASP A 219 10.82 -32.34 22.20
C ASP A 219 11.25 -31.03 22.89
N VAL A 220 10.44 -29.97 22.79
CA VAL A 220 10.76 -28.66 23.38
C VAL A 220 10.21 -28.54 24.80
N THR A 221 9.10 -29.22 25.12
CA THR A 221 8.55 -29.27 26.47
C THR A 221 9.50 -29.93 27.48
N LEU A 222 10.35 -30.82 27.03
CA LEU A 222 11.36 -31.48 27.88
C LEU A 222 12.60 -30.63 28.22
N LYS A 223 12.90 -29.60 27.40
CA LYS A 223 14.04 -28.67 27.66
C LYS A 223 13.71 -27.49 28.56
N MET A 224 12.43 -27.28 28.89
CA MET A 224 11.95 -26.19 29.74
C MET A 224 11.68 -26.61 31.22
N ARG A 225 11.99 -27.86 31.56
CA ARG A 225 11.98 -28.37 32.94
C ARG A 225 13.44 -28.47 33.47
#